data_d76223e5c90a0d5225913a21e5b24ec7
#
_entry.id   d76223e5c90a0d5225913a21e5b24ec7
#
_cell.length_a   1.000
_cell.length_b   1.000
_cell.length_c   1.000
_cell.angle_alpha   90.00
_cell.angle_beta   90.00
_cell.angle_gamma   90.00
#
_symmetry.space_group_name_H-M   'P 1'
#
loop_
_entity.id
_entity.type
_entity.pdbx_description
1 polymer ?
#
loop_
_entity_poly.entity_id
_entity_poly.type
_entity_poly.pdbx_seq_one_letter_code
_entity_poly.pdbx_strand_id
1 'polypeptide(L)'
;MLKTILFMLALFIAALLMSGFSGDTSIGLQSLKNPTVTGSRLPRLRTLPSGDVLMSWIEPQSDGHSLKFAVFHDGHWVRSGEVANGNNWFINWSDFPSVVAIDEKFWLAHWLVKQTGGKAHDYDVATSISNDAGLTWAEPKHPHRDGVAAEHGFAAIFPVNGDAGIVWLDGRDYLKKAERVKNLGGDSKKSGNFNLRYTRIHRDGSMEAEQVIDNNTCTCCWPSVAVTYSGPIVVWRGRTEAEVRDNRVSVMLDGRWSAPAALGAEGWLIEGCPVNGPAVAARGMQVVSAWFSAEGDRPRVRVAFSRDGGINFGTPIEIDDTAPLGRIGLVWKDDSTAVISWMTATDAVTKKSSLAIRTIHVDGSLGWINRVLEISAGRDTGVPQMVTSGAGLALAWTDAAPSYGVRTALLSWDDLQSHAFFNPASFSKATLFGHNALPFTPIICGQPH
;
A
#
# COMPACT_ATOMS: atom_id res chain seq x y z
N MET A 1 54.22 23.25 -34.90
CA MET A 1 53.03 22.72 -35.58
C MET A 1 52.68 21.28 -35.20
N LEU A 2 53.58 20.32 -35.22
CA LEU A 2 53.25 18.91 -34.93
C LEU A 2 52.77 18.66 -33.48
N LYS A 3 53.36 19.33 -32.47
CA LYS A 3 52.96 19.23 -31.05
C LYS A 3 51.57 19.83 -30.75
N THR A 4 51.19 20.86 -31.52
CA THR A 4 49.86 21.51 -31.36
C THR A 4 48.75 20.65 -31.98
N ILE A 5 49.04 19.94 -33.08
CA ILE A 5 48.13 19.02 -33.74
C ILE A 5 47.87 17.78 -32.84
N LEU A 6 48.94 17.23 -32.22
CA LEU A 6 48.78 16.09 -31.28
C LEU A 6 47.97 16.47 -30.03
N PHE A 7 48.12 17.68 -29.51
CA PHE A 7 47.34 18.16 -28.35
C PHE A 7 45.86 18.37 -28.69
N MET A 8 45.57 18.92 -29.86
CA MET A 8 44.20 19.05 -30.37
C MET A 8 43.53 17.71 -30.65
N LEU A 9 44.30 16.72 -31.17
CA LEU A 9 43.78 15.38 -31.42
C LEU A 9 43.50 14.61 -30.13
N ALA A 10 44.33 14.79 -29.08
CA ALA A 10 44.11 14.20 -27.76
C ALA A 10 42.90 14.81 -27.05
N LEU A 11 42.64 16.13 -27.19
CA LEU A 11 41.45 16.80 -26.68
C LEU A 11 40.18 16.36 -27.42
N PHE A 12 40.26 16.10 -28.73
CA PHE A 12 39.13 15.62 -29.51
C PHE A 12 38.78 14.16 -29.16
N ILE A 13 39.77 13.30 -28.93
CA ILE A 13 39.59 11.92 -28.49
C ILE A 13 39.04 11.88 -27.05
N ALA A 14 39.51 12.73 -26.18
CA ALA A 14 38.95 12.87 -24.81
C ALA A 14 37.50 13.38 -24.79
N ALA A 15 37.16 14.30 -25.71
CA ALA A 15 35.78 14.79 -25.87
C ALA A 15 34.86 13.71 -26.49
N LEU A 16 35.34 12.86 -27.38
CA LEU A 16 34.59 11.72 -27.92
C LEU A 16 34.41 10.58 -26.89
N LEU A 17 35.36 10.43 -25.95
CA LEU A 17 35.23 9.45 -24.86
C LEU A 17 34.32 9.93 -23.69
N MET A 18 34.03 11.23 -23.59
CA MET A 18 33.09 11.79 -22.63
C MET A 18 31.64 11.95 -23.17
N SER A 19 31.44 11.82 -24.48
CA SER A 19 30.11 11.92 -25.11
C SER A 19 29.35 10.60 -25.24
N GLY A 20 29.84 9.55 -24.66
CA GLY A 20 29.26 8.24 -24.81
C GLY A 20 28.97 7.54 -23.48
N PHE A 21 28.08 8.08 -22.63
CA PHE A 21 27.34 7.28 -21.63
C PHE A 21 26.27 8.15 -20.94
N SER A 22 25.45 8.81 -21.71
CA SER A 22 24.06 9.04 -21.30
C SER A 22 23.23 7.88 -21.85
N GLY A 23 23.48 6.71 -21.32
CA GLY A 23 22.56 5.60 -21.44
C GLY A 23 21.35 5.94 -20.58
N ASP A 24 20.39 6.65 -21.15
CA ASP A 24 19.02 6.63 -20.71
C ASP A 24 18.52 5.20 -20.97
N THR A 25 18.86 4.28 -20.06
CA THR A 25 18.30 2.93 -20.04
C THR A 25 16.86 3.12 -19.58
N SER A 26 15.98 3.44 -20.53
CA SER A 26 14.55 3.36 -20.33
C SER A 26 14.27 1.93 -19.88
N ILE A 27 13.89 1.78 -18.60
CA ILE A 27 13.47 0.51 -18.04
C ILE A 27 12.32 0.00 -18.90
N GLY A 28 12.41 -1.25 -19.37
CA GLY A 28 11.48 -1.87 -20.31
C GLY A 28 10.10 -2.11 -19.70
N LEU A 29 9.38 -1.03 -19.35
CA LEU A 29 8.01 -1.12 -18.87
C LEU A 29 7.06 -1.47 -20.01
N GLN A 30 6.54 -2.70 -20.01
CA GLN A 30 5.60 -3.17 -21.02
C GLN A 30 4.17 -2.82 -20.61
N SER A 31 3.56 -1.82 -21.25
CA SER A 31 2.15 -1.48 -21.04
C SER A 31 1.23 -2.62 -21.48
N LEU A 32 0.21 -2.91 -20.67
CA LEU A 32 -0.80 -3.92 -20.99
C LEU A 32 -2.12 -3.24 -21.42
N LYS A 33 -2.79 -3.84 -22.40
CA LYS A 33 -4.20 -3.54 -22.67
C LYS A 33 -5.02 -4.21 -21.58
N ASN A 34 -5.59 -3.44 -20.68
CA ASN A 34 -6.40 -3.93 -19.58
C ASN A 34 -7.92 -3.92 -19.91
N PRO A 35 -8.75 -4.64 -19.13
CA PRO A 35 -10.19 -4.74 -19.37
C PRO A 35 -11.00 -3.58 -18.79
N THR A 36 -10.37 -2.50 -18.37
CA THR A 36 -11.04 -1.39 -17.69
C THR A 36 -11.54 -0.33 -18.66
N VAL A 37 -12.56 0.43 -18.28
CA VAL A 37 -13.09 1.57 -19.04
C VAL A 37 -12.52 2.90 -18.55
N THR A 38 -12.71 3.94 -19.33
CA THR A 38 -12.39 5.32 -18.93
C THR A 38 -13.14 5.68 -17.64
N GLY A 39 -12.48 6.35 -16.71
CA GLY A 39 -13.03 6.69 -15.41
C GLY A 39 -12.85 5.62 -14.34
N SER A 40 -12.40 4.41 -14.70
CA SER A 40 -12.05 3.38 -13.71
C SER A 40 -10.89 3.83 -12.82
N ARG A 41 -10.91 3.39 -11.55
CA ARG A 41 -9.94 3.83 -10.54
C ARG A 41 -9.72 2.79 -9.43
N LEU A 42 -8.77 3.05 -8.55
CA LEU A 42 -8.47 2.25 -7.35
C LEU A 42 -8.15 0.79 -7.69
N PRO A 43 -7.19 0.53 -8.58
CA PRO A 43 -6.80 -0.85 -8.85
C PRO A 43 -6.18 -1.47 -7.58
N ARG A 44 -6.49 -2.75 -7.35
CA ARG A 44 -5.81 -3.59 -6.36
C ARG A 44 -5.31 -4.84 -7.06
N LEU A 45 -4.05 -5.16 -6.85
CA LEU A 45 -3.45 -6.39 -7.34
C LEU A 45 -3.27 -7.40 -6.21
N ARG A 46 -3.50 -8.66 -6.52
CA ARG A 46 -3.23 -9.83 -5.65
C ARG A 46 -2.70 -10.97 -6.51
N THR A 47 -1.87 -11.80 -5.93
CA THR A 47 -1.47 -13.06 -6.56
C THR A 47 -2.45 -14.14 -6.13
N LEU A 48 -2.99 -14.88 -7.11
CA LEU A 48 -3.83 -16.06 -6.89
C LEU A 48 -2.99 -17.25 -6.40
N PRO A 49 -3.58 -18.27 -5.78
CA PRO A 49 -2.89 -19.52 -5.45
C PRO A 49 -2.21 -20.20 -6.65
N SER A 50 -2.76 -20.01 -7.85
CA SER A 50 -2.16 -20.47 -9.12
C SER A 50 -0.89 -19.73 -9.54
N GLY A 51 -0.57 -18.58 -8.92
CA GLY A 51 0.47 -17.67 -9.34
C GLY A 51 0.02 -16.60 -10.33
N ASP A 52 -1.22 -16.66 -10.81
CA ASP A 52 -1.84 -15.66 -11.67
C ASP A 52 -2.07 -14.34 -10.92
N VAL A 53 -2.29 -13.26 -11.65
CA VAL A 53 -2.59 -11.96 -11.06
C VAL A 53 -4.09 -11.69 -11.10
N LEU A 54 -4.67 -11.43 -9.94
CA LEU A 54 -6.02 -10.91 -9.78
C LEU A 54 -5.94 -9.38 -9.63
N MET A 55 -6.60 -8.66 -10.53
CA MET A 55 -6.83 -7.22 -10.39
C MET A 55 -8.30 -6.97 -10.07
N SER A 56 -8.58 -6.11 -9.09
CA SER A 56 -9.90 -5.53 -8.87
C SER A 56 -9.84 -4.02 -8.99
N TRP A 57 -10.95 -3.37 -9.37
CA TRP A 57 -11.02 -1.91 -9.53
C TRP A 57 -12.47 -1.42 -9.40
N ILE A 58 -12.63 -0.12 -9.18
CA ILE A 58 -13.92 0.55 -9.25
C ILE A 58 -14.13 1.08 -10.66
N GLU A 59 -15.32 0.83 -11.19
CA GLU A 59 -15.78 1.29 -12.50
C GLU A 59 -17.00 2.20 -12.34
N PRO A 60 -17.03 3.38 -12.98
CA PRO A 60 -18.21 4.23 -12.95
C PRO A 60 -19.36 3.60 -13.75
N GLN A 61 -20.57 3.74 -13.26
CA GLN A 61 -21.82 3.37 -13.91
C GLN A 61 -22.65 4.64 -14.18
N SER A 62 -23.72 4.53 -14.96
CA SER A 62 -24.65 5.66 -15.21
C SER A 62 -25.26 6.19 -13.92
N ASP A 63 -25.50 5.33 -12.94
CA ASP A 63 -25.97 5.66 -11.60
C ASP A 63 -25.15 4.88 -10.57
N GLY A 64 -24.01 5.46 -10.17
CA GLY A 64 -23.15 4.89 -9.14
C GLY A 64 -21.88 4.24 -9.64
N HIS A 65 -21.51 3.10 -9.03
CA HIS A 65 -20.25 2.42 -9.25
C HIS A 65 -20.42 0.90 -9.23
N SER A 66 -19.48 0.18 -9.84
CA SER A 66 -19.33 -1.26 -9.65
C SER A 66 -17.91 -1.63 -9.25
N LEU A 67 -17.79 -2.70 -8.46
CA LEU A 67 -16.54 -3.39 -8.17
C LEU A 67 -16.37 -4.50 -9.20
N LYS A 68 -15.33 -4.37 -10.02
CA LYS A 68 -14.96 -5.32 -11.07
C LYS A 68 -13.69 -6.06 -10.69
N PHE A 69 -13.47 -7.19 -11.33
CA PHE A 69 -12.19 -7.90 -11.26
C PHE A 69 -11.83 -8.50 -12.61
N ALA A 70 -10.53 -8.82 -12.77
CA ALA A 70 -10.01 -9.62 -13.87
C ALA A 70 -8.84 -10.48 -13.43
N VAL A 71 -8.63 -11.61 -14.10
CA VAL A 71 -7.51 -12.52 -13.89
C VAL A 71 -6.56 -12.43 -15.08
N PHE A 72 -5.30 -12.21 -14.80
CA PHE A 72 -4.21 -12.17 -15.78
C PHE A 72 -3.38 -13.44 -15.66
N HIS A 73 -3.28 -14.17 -16.76
CA HIS A 73 -2.55 -15.41 -16.89
C HIS A 73 -1.74 -15.37 -18.18
N ASP A 74 -0.48 -15.75 -18.11
CA ASP A 74 0.42 -15.94 -19.26
C ASP A 74 0.37 -14.79 -20.29
N GLY A 75 0.48 -13.55 -19.82
CA GLY A 75 0.51 -12.36 -20.67
C GLY A 75 -0.85 -11.79 -21.09
N HIS A 76 -1.98 -12.38 -20.66
CA HIS A 76 -3.31 -12.00 -21.11
C HIS A 76 -4.32 -11.92 -19.96
N TRP A 77 -5.30 -11.01 -20.09
CA TRP A 77 -6.49 -11.01 -19.25
C TRP A 77 -7.46 -12.10 -19.73
N VAL A 78 -7.50 -13.21 -19.01
CA VAL A 78 -8.25 -14.42 -19.43
C VAL A 78 -9.69 -14.44 -18.94
N ARG A 79 -10.01 -13.68 -17.90
CA ARG A 79 -11.35 -13.63 -17.31
C ARG A 79 -11.58 -12.30 -16.61
N SER A 80 -12.82 -11.79 -16.67
CA SER A 80 -13.28 -10.63 -15.90
C SER A 80 -14.70 -10.87 -15.39
N GLY A 81 -15.08 -10.17 -14.33
CA GLY A 81 -16.41 -10.24 -13.74
C GLY A 81 -16.75 -9.02 -12.91
N GLU A 82 -17.98 -8.98 -12.46
CA GLU A 82 -18.51 -7.98 -11.53
C GLU A 82 -18.79 -8.65 -10.18
N VAL A 83 -18.42 -7.98 -9.09
CA VAL A 83 -18.72 -8.43 -7.72
C VAL A 83 -20.05 -7.86 -7.26
N ALA A 84 -20.21 -6.56 -7.38
CA ALA A 84 -21.35 -5.80 -6.90
C ALA A 84 -21.44 -4.46 -7.64
N ASN A 85 -22.60 -3.82 -7.58
CA ASN A 85 -22.82 -2.45 -8.01
C ASN A 85 -23.76 -1.70 -7.05
N GLY A 86 -23.75 -0.38 -7.09
CA GLY A 86 -24.61 0.45 -6.26
C GLY A 86 -24.31 1.94 -6.41
N ASN A 87 -25.25 2.77 -5.95
CA ASN A 87 -25.19 4.24 -6.08
C ASN A 87 -24.85 4.95 -4.76
N ASN A 88 -24.82 4.25 -3.64
CA ASN A 88 -24.52 4.79 -2.32
C ASN A 88 -23.11 4.49 -1.83
N TRP A 89 -22.16 4.22 -2.73
CA TRP A 89 -20.80 3.84 -2.36
C TRP A 89 -19.96 5.03 -1.90
N PHE A 90 -19.09 4.79 -0.93
CA PHE A 90 -18.05 5.71 -0.51
C PHE A 90 -16.78 5.43 -1.30
N ILE A 91 -16.37 6.35 -2.18
CA ILE A 91 -15.19 6.20 -3.02
C ILE A 91 -14.10 7.14 -2.51
N ASN A 92 -13.01 6.57 -2.02
CA ASN A 92 -11.88 7.31 -1.46
C ASN A 92 -10.57 6.78 -2.06
N TRP A 93 -9.64 7.66 -2.34
CA TRP A 93 -8.36 7.33 -2.98
C TRP A 93 -7.43 6.46 -2.12
N SER A 94 -7.58 6.47 -0.80
CA SER A 94 -6.75 5.75 0.17
C SER A 94 -7.46 4.61 0.88
N ASP A 95 -8.78 4.53 0.78
CA ASP A 95 -9.59 3.45 1.34
C ASP A 95 -10.24 2.68 0.19
N PHE A 96 -9.54 1.71 -0.31
CA PHE A 96 -9.82 1.06 -1.59
C PHE A 96 -10.47 -0.31 -1.41
N PRO A 97 -11.50 -0.62 -2.24
CA PRO A 97 -12.09 -1.95 -2.32
C PRO A 97 -11.10 -3.01 -2.79
N SER A 98 -11.34 -4.26 -2.46
CA SER A 98 -10.51 -5.36 -2.99
C SER A 98 -11.27 -6.66 -3.16
N VAL A 99 -10.71 -7.53 -4.03
CA VAL A 99 -11.08 -8.94 -4.18
C VAL A 99 -9.87 -9.77 -3.84
N VAL A 100 -10.04 -10.77 -2.98
CA VAL A 100 -8.95 -11.66 -2.53
C VAL A 100 -9.40 -13.10 -2.65
N ALA A 101 -8.61 -13.92 -3.33
CA ALA A 101 -8.78 -15.37 -3.32
C ALA A 101 -8.19 -15.95 -2.03
N ILE A 102 -9.00 -16.62 -1.27
CA ILE A 102 -8.60 -17.37 -0.07
C ILE A 102 -8.01 -18.71 -0.49
N ASP A 103 -8.63 -19.32 -1.47
CA ASP A 103 -8.11 -20.47 -2.22
C ASP A 103 -8.63 -20.44 -3.66
N GLU A 104 -8.52 -21.54 -4.40
CA GLU A 104 -8.89 -21.62 -5.81
C GLU A 104 -10.37 -21.29 -6.08
N LYS A 105 -11.27 -21.54 -5.13
CA LYS A 105 -12.72 -21.36 -5.29
C LYS A 105 -13.32 -20.33 -4.35
N PHE A 106 -12.83 -20.27 -3.12
CA PHE A 106 -13.34 -19.38 -2.09
C PHE A 106 -12.67 -18.01 -2.19
N TRP A 107 -13.44 -17.00 -2.56
CA TRP A 107 -13.01 -15.61 -2.67
C TRP A 107 -13.84 -14.72 -1.76
N LEU A 108 -13.23 -13.67 -1.23
CA LEU A 108 -13.89 -12.62 -0.48
C LEU A 108 -13.61 -11.27 -1.15
N ALA A 109 -14.67 -10.48 -1.32
CA ALA A 109 -14.59 -9.11 -1.75
C ALA A 109 -15.04 -8.15 -0.67
N HIS A 110 -14.54 -6.90 -0.68
CA HIS A 110 -15.09 -5.81 0.11
C HIS A 110 -15.13 -4.51 -0.67
N TRP A 111 -16.07 -3.65 -0.30
CA TRP A 111 -16.22 -2.27 -0.75
C TRP A 111 -16.86 -1.43 0.35
N LEU A 112 -16.98 -0.12 0.12
CA LEU A 112 -17.46 0.82 1.13
C LEU A 112 -18.82 1.38 0.74
N VAL A 113 -19.76 1.39 1.69
CA VAL A 113 -21.13 1.82 1.49
C VAL A 113 -21.47 2.93 2.48
N LYS A 114 -21.97 4.09 1.98
CA LYS A 114 -22.42 5.19 2.83
C LYS A 114 -23.64 4.76 3.63
N GLN A 115 -23.68 5.15 4.89
CA GLN A 115 -24.86 4.90 5.71
C GLN A 115 -25.98 5.86 5.39
N THR A 116 -27.19 5.35 5.25
CA THR A 116 -28.37 6.15 4.95
C THR A 116 -28.68 7.13 6.10
N GLY A 117 -28.69 8.44 5.77
CA GLY A 117 -28.87 9.49 6.79
C GLY A 117 -27.65 9.78 7.65
N GLY A 118 -26.52 9.14 7.39
CA GLY A 118 -25.24 9.38 8.07
C GLY A 118 -24.55 10.67 7.61
N LYS A 119 -23.47 11.04 8.31
CA LYS A 119 -22.57 12.12 7.92
C LYS A 119 -21.66 11.70 6.77
N ALA A 120 -20.88 12.61 6.23
CA ALA A 120 -19.98 12.37 5.09
C ALA A 120 -18.99 11.21 5.28
N HIS A 121 -18.58 10.92 6.51
CA HIS A 121 -17.66 9.84 6.87
C HIS A 121 -18.34 8.69 7.64
N ASP A 122 -19.67 8.64 7.68
CA ASP A 122 -20.38 7.48 8.23
C ASP A 122 -20.60 6.48 7.09
N TYR A 123 -19.73 5.49 7.02
CA TYR A 123 -19.76 4.45 5.99
C TYR A 123 -19.35 3.09 6.57
N ASP A 124 -19.78 2.04 5.92
CA ASP A 124 -19.61 0.66 6.33
C ASP A 124 -18.73 -0.10 5.34
N VAL A 125 -17.98 -1.07 5.84
CA VAL A 125 -17.40 -2.14 5.03
C VAL A 125 -18.51 -3.11 4.67
N ALA A 126 -18.80 -3.27 3.38
CA ALA A 126 -19.61 -4.36 2.85
C ALA A 126 -18.68 -5.48 2.35
N THR A 127 -19.08 -6.73 2.57
CA THR A 127 -18.33 -7.91 2.11
C THR A 127 -19.25 -8.87 1.39
N SER A 128 -18.73 -9.56 0.38
CA SER A 128 -19.42 -10.66 -0.29
C SER A 128 -18.46 -11.82 -0.55
N ILE A 129 -18.96 -13.04 -0.40
CA ILE A 129 -18.22 -14.27 -0.69
C ILE A 129 -18.61 -14.85 -2.03
N SER A 130 -17.64 -15.50 -2.65
CA SER A 130 -17.84 -16.40 -3.79
C SER A 130 -17.23 -17.77 -3.46
N ASN A 131 -17.93 -18.85 -3.80
CA ASN A 131 -17.46 -20.23 -3.63
C ASN A 131 -17.16 -20.92 -4.98
N ASP A 132 -17.14 -20.16 -6.04
CA ASP A 132 -16.93 -20.61 -7.42
C ASP A 132 -15.92 -19.74 -8.19
N ALA A 133 -14.94 -19.22 -7.48
CA ALA A 133 -13.86 -18.38 -8.00
C ALA A 133 -14.37 -17.08 -8.68
N GLY A 134 -15.40 -16.44 -8.11
CA GLY A 134 -15.94 -15.17 -8.57
C GLY A 134 -16.95 -15.27 -9.71
N LEU A 135 -17.46 -16.45 -10.03
CA LEU A 135 -18.53 -16.60 -11.02
C LEU A 135 -19.87 -16.10 -10.47
N THR A 136 -20.14 -16.40 -9.19
CA THR A 136 -21.29 -15.86 -8.45
C THR A 136 -20.87 -15.30 -7.11
N TRP A 137 -21.65 -14.33 -6.60
CA TRP A 137 -21.38 -13.64 -5.34
C TRP A 137 -22.63 -13.68 -4.45
N ALA A 138 -22.43 -13.92 -3.18
CA ALA A 138 -23.51 -13.92 -2.18
C ALA A 138 -24.00 -12.50 -1.87
N GLU A 139 -25.18 -12.40 -1.25
CA GLU A 139 -25.69 -11.13 -0.73
C GLU A 139 -24.68 -10.49 0.24
N PRO A 140 -24.47 -9.17 0.14
CA PRO A 140 -23.50 -8.46 0.97
C PRO A 140 -23.82 -8.54 2.46
N LYS A 141 -22.77 -8.64 3.28
CA LYS A 141 -22.83 -8.57 4.74
C LYS A 141 -21.77 -7.61 5.27
N HIS A 142 -21.98 -7.07 6.47
CA HIS A 142 -21.00 -6.24 7.16
C HIS A 142 -20.19 -7.08 8.16
N PRO A 143 -18.85 -6.97 8.20
CA PRO A 143 -18.02 -7.67 9.17
C PRO A 143 -18.21 -7.12 10.60
N HIS A 144 -18.58 -5.83 10.72
CA HIS A 144 -18.98 -5.17 11.96
C HIS A 144 -20.50 -5.28 12.19
N ARG A 145 -20.92 -5.42 13.42
CA ARG A 145 -22.33 -5.72 13.77
C ARG A 145 -22.80 -4.89 14.98
N ASP A 146 -22.28 -3.68 15.10
CA ASP A 146 -22.53 -2.80 16.27
C ASP A 146 -23.73 -1.86 16.08
N GLY A 147 -24.21 -1.67 14.85
CA GLY A 147 -25.31 -0.76 14.53
C GLY A 147 -25.02 0.72 14.79
N VAL A 148 -23.75 1.11 14.88
CA VAL A 148 -23.32 2.50 15.14
C VAL A 148 -23.03 3.19 13.82
N ALA A 149 -23.60 4.37 13.61
CA ALA A 149 -23.26 5.23 12.49
C ALA A 149 -21.86 5.85 12.72
N ALA A 150 -20.84 5.22 12.15
CA ALA A 150 -19.43 5.58 12.30
C ALA A 150 -18.65 5.28 11.03
N GLU A 151 -17.40 5.67 11.00
CA GLU A 151 -16.44 5.28 9.96
C GLU A 151 -15.97 3.84 10.22
N HIS A 152 -16.29 2.93 9.27
CA HIS A 152 -15.80 1.54 9.26
C HIS A 152 -15.13 1.32 7.90
N GLY A 153 -13.79 1.33 7.86
CA GLY A 153 -13.08 1.27 6.60
C GLY A 153 -11.64 0.81 6.69
N PHE A 154 -10.86 1.10 5.67
CA PHE A 154 -9.46 0.71 5.56
C PHE A 154 -9.27 -0.79 5.81
N ALA A 155 -10.09 -1.59 5.13
CA ALA A 155 -10.12 -3.03 5.35
C ALA A 155 -9.01 -3.76 4.59
N ALA A 156 -8.51 -4.85 5.18
CA ALA A 156 -7.58 -5.77 4.53
C ALA A 156 -8.04 -7.23 4.75
N ILE A 157 -8.13 -7.99 3.64
CA ILE A 157 -8.55 -9.39 3.62
C ILE A 157 -7.33 -10.29 3.44
N PHE A 158 -7.35 -11.46 4.09
CA PHE A 158 -6.28 -12.46 4.03
C PHE A 158 -6.81 -13.86 4.31
N PRO A 159 -6.14 -14.93 3.81
CA PRO A 159 -6.50 -16.30 4.17
C PRO A 159 -6.08 -16.63 5.61
N VAL A 160 -6.93 -17.39 6.30
CA VAL A 160 -6.67 -17.91 7.65
C VAL A 160 -7.33 -19.28 7.83
N ASN A 161 -6.52 -20.35 7.90
CA ASN A 161 -6.98 -21.73 8.13
C ASN A 161 -8.13 -22.17 7.20
N GLY A 162 -8.07 -21.82 5.91
CA GLY A 162 -9.07 -22.16 4.89
C GLY A 162 -10.32 -21.26 4.87
N ASP A 163 -10.41 -20.29 5.78
CA ASP A 163 -11.41 -19.24 5.84
C ASP A 163 -10.80 -17.89 5.48
N ALA A 164 -11.61 -16.83 5.44
CA ALA A 164 -11.18 -15.46 5.23
C ALA A 164 -11.06 -14.71 6.55
N GLY A 165 -9.91 -14.09 6.81
CA GLY A 165 -9.75 -13.06 7.82
C GLY A 165 -9.96 -11.68 7.20
N ILE A 166 -10.55 -10.76 7.97
CA ILE A 166 -10.65 -9.34 7.61
C ILE A 166 -10.32 -8.49 8.83
N VAL A 167 -9.45 -7.50 8.63
CA VAL A 167 -9.20 -6.42 9.60
C VAL A 167 -9.74 -5.11 9.04
N TRP A 168 -10.17 -4.20 9.91
CA TRP A 168 -10.63 -2.87 9.52
C TRP A 168 -10.36 -1.84 10.61
N LEU A 169 -10.27 -0.57 10.24
CA LEU A 169 -10.29 0.55 11.17
C LEU A 169 -11.75 0.88 11.52
N ASP A 170 -12.00 1.14 12.80
CA ASP A 170 -13.33 1.22 13.37
C ASP A 170 -13.48 2.44 14.27
N GLY A 171 -14.37 3.33 13.88
CA GLY A 171 -14.63 4.60 14.56
C GLY A 171 -15.74 4.58 15.61
N ARG A 172 -16.38 3.43 15.88
CA ARG A 172 -17.51 3.35 16.83
C ARG A 172 -17.21 3.87 18.23
N ASP A 173 -16.01 3.62 18.73
CA ASP A 173 -15.61 4.05 20.08
C ASP A 173 -15.13 5.51 20.10
N TYR A 174 -14.74 6.05 18.95
CA TYR A 174 -14.49 7.48 18.80
C TYR A 174 -15.75 8.30 19.09
N LEU A 175 -16.88 7.92 18.54
CA LEU A 175 -18.15 8.62 18.72
C LEU A 175 -18.66 8.53 20.15
N LYS A 176 -18.63 7.35 20.77
CA LYS A 176 -19.05 7.16 22.16
C LYS A 176 -18.27 8.03 23.13
N LYS A 177 -16.96 8.13 22.95
CA LYS A 177 -16.10 8.96 23.78
C LYS A 177 -16.33 10.45 23.51
N ALA A 178 -16.51 10.84 22.24
CA ALA A 178 -16.79 12.23 21.84
C ALA A 178 -18.12 12.74 22.44
N GLU A 179 -19.18 11.94 22.41
CA GLU A 179 -20.46 12.28 23.07
C GLU A 179 -20.32 12.43 24.60
N ARG A 180 -19.60 11.51 25.23
CA ARG A 180 -19.35 11.57 26.67
C ARG A 180 -18.59 12.84 27.05
N VAL A 181 -17.55 13.21 26.33
CA VAL A 181 -16.76 14.41 26.60
C VAL A 181 -17.57 15.68 26.36
N LYS A 182 -18.38 15.73 25.29
CA LYS A 182 -19.30 16.84 25.01
C LYS A 182 -20.30 17.02 26.13
N ASN A 183 -20.89 15.94 26.66
CA ASN A 183 -21.84 15.96 27.74
C ASN A 183 -21.22 16.42 29.10
N LEU A 184 -19.89 16.31 29.22
CA LEU A 184 -19.13 16.82 30.37
C LEU A 184 -18.55 18.23 30.15
N GLY A 185 -18.90 18.92 29.05
CA GLY A 185 -18.44 20.27 28.74
C GLY A 185 -17.00 20.34 28.20
N GLY A 186 -16.40 19.22 27.81
CA GLY A 186 -15.06 19.14 27.29
C GLY A 186 -14.99 19.28 25.76
N ASP A 187 -13.79 19.52 25.24
CA ASP A 187 -13.52 19.57 23.79
C ASP A 187 -13.50 18.15 23.20
N SER A 188 -14.53 17.81 22.43
CA SER A 188 -14.69 16.49 21.81
C SER A 188 -13.65 16.20 20.69
N LYS A 189 -12.95 17.22 20.17
CA LYS A 189 -11.98 17.07 19.07
C LYS A 189 -10.75 16.25 19.45
N LYS A 190 -10.43 16.13 20.74
CA LYS A 190 -9.25 15.39 21.24
C LYS A 190 -9.56 14.03 21.87
N SER A 191 -10.78 13.55 21.82
CA SER A 191 -11.24 12.53 22.79
C SER A 191 -11.60 11.16 22.24
N GLY A 192 -11.32 10.84 20.96
CA GLY A 192 -11.75 9.59 20.40
C GLY A 192 -10.61 8.66 19.95
N ASN A 193 -10.82 7.36 20.12
CA ASN A 193 -9.92 6.33 19.64
C ASN A 193 -10.58 5.55 18.50
N PHE A 194 -9.88 5.41 17.37
CA PHE A 194 -10.18 4.38 16.40
C PHE A 194 -9.53 3.07 16.85
N ASN A 195 -10.19 1.98 16.52
CA ASN A 195 -9.70 0.64 16.82
C ASN A 195 -9.26 -0.05 15.51
N LEU A 196 -8.31 -0.97 15.61
CA LEU A 196 -8.10 -1.99 14.61
C LEU A 196 -8.86 -3.24 15.08
N ARG A 197 -9.82 -3.71 14.29
CA ARG A 197 -10.65 -4.88 14.57
C ARG A 197 -10.44 -5.98 13.56
N TYR A 198 -10.83 -7.18 13.95
CA TYR A 198 -10.72 -8.40 13.16
C TYR A 198 -11.95 -9.26 13.37
N THR A 199 -12.37 -9.97 12.31
CA THR A 199 -13.24 -11.15 12.38
C THR A 199 -12.83 -12.18 11.34
N ARG A 200 -13.24 -13.43 11.53
CA ARG A 200 -13.15 -14.51 10.56
C ARG A 200 -14.48 -14.70 9.87
N ILE A 201 -14.45 -14.88 8.56
CA ILE A 201 -15.61 -15.14 7.71
C ILE A 201 -15.45 -16.52 7.12
N HIS A 202 -16.39 -17.41 7.42
CA HIS A 202 -16.41 -18.78 6.94
C HIS A 202 -16.97 -18.86 5.51
N ARG A 203 -16.74 -19.99 4.85
CA ARG A 203 -17.25 -20.25 3.47
C ARG A 203 -18.78 -20.19 3.35
N ASP A 204 -19.53 -20.46 4.40
CA ASP A 204 -20.98 -20.33 4.45
C ASP A 204 -21.45 -18.88 4.70
N GLY A 205 -20.49 -17.95 4.83
CA GLY A 205 -20.75 -16.54 5.13
C GLY A 205 -21.11 -16.26 6.59
N SER A 206 -21.00 -17.24 7.50
CA SER A 206 -21.04 -17.00 8.93
C SER A 206 -19.77 -16.28 9.41
N MET A 207 -19.86 -15.54 10.49
CA MET A 207 -18.77 -14.71 11.02
C MET A 207 -18.55 -14.97 12.49
N GLU A 208 -17.30 -15.08 12.91
CA GLU A 208 -16.91 -15.18 14.32
C GLU A 208 -17.15 -13.86 15.07
N ALA A 209 -17.00 -13.90 16.39
CA ALA A 209 -17.00 -12.69 17.21
C ALA A 209 -15.84 -11.77 16.84
N GLU A 210 -16.11 -10.46 16.83
CA GLU A 210 -15.09 -9.46 16.59
C GLU A 210 -14.01 -9.46 17.69
N GLN A 211 -12.76 -9.31 17.28
CA GLN A 211 -11.61 -9.12 18.18
C GLN A 211 -11.03 -7.72 17.97
N VAL A 212 -10.67 -7.04 19.07
CA VAL A 212 -9.90 -5.78 19.03
C VAL A 212 -8.42 -6.13 19.04
N ILE A 213 -7.70 -5.73 17.99
CA ILE A 213 -6.23 -5.88 17.91
C ILE A 213 -5.56 -4.69 18.59
N ASP A 214 -6.02 -3.47 18.29
CA ASP A 214 -5.51 -2.24 18.89
C ASP A 214 -6.69 -1.29 19.16
N ASN A 215 -6.68 -0.64 20.31
CA ASN A 215 -7.73 0.27 20.73
C ASN A 215 -7.40 1.75 20.50
N ASN A 216 -6.27 2.06 19.87
CA ASN A 216 -5.88 3.43 19.54
C ASN A 216 -4.99 3.47 18.28
N THR A 217 -5.62 3.65 17.12
CA THR A 217 -4.96 3.67 15.80
C THR A 217 -5.04 5.02 15.14
N CYS A 218 -4.18 5.24 14.14
CA CYS A 218 -4.39 6.29 13.14
C CYS A 218 -5.68 6.02 12.36
N THR A 219 -6.43 7.07 12.04
CA THR A 219 -7.78 6.95 11.46
C THR A 219 -7.82 6.89 9.93
N CYS A 220 -6.69 7.06 9.24
CA CYS A 220 -6.66 7.29 7.81
C CYS A 220 -5.52 6.58 7.08
N CYS A 221 -4.90 5.59 7.71
CA CYS A 221 -3.80 4.83 7.13
C CYS A 221 -4.19 3.36 7.04
N TRP A 222 -4.23 2.84 5.83
CA TRP A 222 -4.58 1.43 5.60
C TRP A 222 -3.64 0.48 6.34
N PRO A 223 -4.16 -0.58 6.97
CA PRO A 223 -3.37 -1.69 7.47
C PRO A 223 -2.93 -2.60 6.30
N SER A 224 -1.86 -3.35 6.50
CA SER A 224 -1.41 -4.37 5.57
C SER A 224 -1.27 -5.71 6.28
N VAL A 225 -1.58 -6.79 5.58
CA VAL A 225 -1.54 -8.15 6.14
C VAL A 225 -0.75 -9.06 5.21
N ALA A 226 0.04 -9.94 5.81
CA ALA A 226 0.69 -11.07 5.14
C ALA A 226 0.44 -12.35 5.95
N VAL A 227 0.67 -13.50 5.33
CA VAL A 227 0.50 -14.80 6.00
C VAL A 227 1.84 -15.52 6.05
N THR A 228 2.25 -15.89 7.26
CA THR A 228 3.45 -16.69 7.55
C THR A 228 3.06 -18.16 7.79
N TYR A 229 4.04 -19.03 7.93
CA TYR A 229 3.76 -20.41 8.33
C TYR A 229 3.15 -20.53 9.74
N SER A 230 3.37 -19.55 10.61
CA SER A 230 2.80 -19.51 11.97
C SER A 230 1.43 -18.87 12.02
N GLY A 231 0.99 -18.18 10.96
CA GLY A 231 -0.28 -17.47 10.90
C GLY A 231 -0.15 -16.06 10.31
N PRO A 232 -1.26 -15.31 10.29
CA PRO A 232 -1.28 -13.94 9.78
C PRO A 232 -0.48 -12.97 10.66
N ILE A 233 0.10 -11.98 9.98
CA ILE A 233 0.72 -10.79 10.57
C ILE A 233 0.01 -9.55 10.03
N VAL A 234 -0.33 -8.61 10.88
CA VAL A 234 -0.88 -7.30 10.52
C VAL A 234 0.06 -6.19 10.95
N VAL A 235 0.26 -5.22 10.06
CA VAL A 235 1.00 -3.98 10.34
C VAL A 235 0.07 -2.79 10.07
N TRP A 236 0.13 -1.79 10.93
CA TRP A 236 -0.70 -0.59 10.81
C TRP A 236 0.00 0.62 11.44
N ARG A 237 -0.54 1.79 11.19
CA ARG A 237 -0.10 2.99 11.89
C ARG A 237 -0.86 3.12 13.19
N GLY A 238 -0.14 3.05 14.30
CA GLY A 238 -0.66 3.28 15.64
C GLY A 238 -0.88 4.78 15.91
N ARG A 239 -1.43 5.07 17.08
CA ARG A 239 -1.58 6.40 17.64
C ARG A 239 -1.44 6.31 19.17
N THR A 240 -0.75 7.24 19.77
CA THR A 240 -0.74 7.43 21.20
C THR A 240 -1.60 8.62 21.59
N GLU A 241 -1.89 8.80 22.87
CA GLU A 241 -2.59 10.01 23.38
C GLU A 241 -1.77 11.29 23.17
N ALA A 242 -0.45 11.16 23.07
CA ALA A 242 0.48 12.26 22.72
C ALA A 242 0.61 12.49 21.21
N GLU A 243 -0.26 11.89 20.37
CA GLU A 243 -0.23 12.00 18.89
C GLU A 243 1.04 11.46 18.24
N VAL A 244 1.80 10.59 18.92
CA VAL A 244 2.87 9.83 18.27
C VAL A 244 2.23 8.74 17.40
N ARG A 245 2.54 8.74 16.09
CA ARG A 245 1.93 7.86 15.08
C ARG A 245 2.96 6.96 14.41
N ASP A 246 3.67 6.19 15.22
CA ASP A 246 4.59 5.17 14.74
C ASP A 246 3.84 3.91 14.29
N ASN A 247 4.51 3.10 13.46
CA ASN A 247 3.92 1.85 12.98
C ASN A 247 4.01 0.74 14.03
N ARG A 248 3.00 -0.12 14.03
CA ARG A 248 2.84 -1.25 14.95
C ARG A 248 2.64 -2.54 14.18
N VAL A 249 2.86 -3.64 14.86
CA VAL A 249 2.70 -4.99 14.35
C VAL A 249 2.01 -5.88 15.39
N SER A 250 1.21 -6.82 14.92
CA SER A 250 0.67 -7.94 15.69
C SER A 250 0.70 -9.20 14.85
N VAL A 251 0.95 -10.35 15.47
CA VAL A 251 0.94 -11.66 14.85
C VAL A 251 -0.17 -12.52 15.46
N MET A 252 -0.81 -13.34 14.65
CA MET A 252 -1.79 -14.30 15.13
C MET A 252 -1.11 -15.62 15.45
N LEU A 253 -1.17 -16.04 16.71
CA LEU A 253 -0.68 -17.30 17.22
C LEU A 253 -1.85 -18.06 17.86
N ASP A 254 -2.07 -19.29 17.47
CA ASP A 254 -3.17 -20.14 18.00
C ASP A 254 -4.54 -19.46 17.96
N GLY A 255 -4.83 -18.72 16.87
CA GLY A 255 -6.10 -18.03 16.64
C GLY A 255 -6.29 -16.74 17.45
N ARG A 256 -5.26 -16.26 18.13
CA ARG A 256 -5.28 -15.00 18.91
C ARG A 256 -4.22 -14.03 18.42
N TRP A 257 -4.59 -12.77 18.35
CA TRP A 257 -3.65 -11.69 18.06
C TRP A 257 -2.77 -11.38 19.27
N SER A 258 -1.48 -11.23 19.04
CA SER A 258 -0.53 -10.73 20.06
C SER A 258 -0.85 -9.29 20.44
N ALA A 259 -0.38 -8.85 21.60
CA ALA A 259 -0.39 -7.43 21.92
C ALA A 259 0.37 -6.62 20.85
N PRO A 260 -0.07 -5.38 20.50
CA PRO A 260 0.64 -4.52 19.58
C PRO A 260 2.10 -4.27 20.00
N ALA A 261 3.03 -4.53 19.09
CA ALA A 261 4.45 -4.22 19.25
C ALA A 261 4.87 -3.09 18.31
N ALA A 262 5.96 -2.37 18.62
CA ALA A 262 6.52 -1.36 17.74
C ALA A 262 7.17 -2.02 16.52
N LEU A 263 6.84 -1.55 15.32
CA LEU A 263 7.53 -1.92 14.09
C LEU A 263 8.72 -1.00 13.82
N GLY A 264 8.59 0.28 14.14
CA GLY A 264 9.61 1.30 14.18
C GLY A 264 9.28 2.27 15.31
N ALA A 265 10.27 2.84 15.95
CA ALA A 265 10.11 3.73 17.07
C ALA A 265 10.78 5.09 16.77
N GLU A 266 10.25 5.77 15.73
CA GLU A 266 10.76 7.08 15.33
C GLU A 266 10.32 8.20 16.26
N GLY A 267 9.20 8.02 16.97
CA GLY A 267 8.59 9.06 17.80
C GLY A 267 7.89 10.13 16.96
N TRP A 268 7.35 9.76 15.79
CA TRP A 268 6.76 10.74 14.87
C TRP A 268 5.48 11.36 15.45
N LEU A 269 5.65 12.58 15.99
CA LEU A 269 4.56 13.39 16.52
C LEU A 269 3.89 14.14 15.38
N ILE A 270 2.58 13.87 15.16
CA ILE A 270 1.80 14.51 14.11
C ILE A 270 0.32 14.63 14.52
N GLU A 271 -0.15 15.87 14.65
CA GLU A 271 -1.57 16.19 14.89
C GLU A 271 -2.35 16.22 13.56
N GLY A 272 -2.26 15.17 12.76
CA GLY A 272 -2.87 15.13 11.43
C GLY A 272 -2.94 13.73 10.83
N CYS A 273 -3.45 13.64 9.59
CA CYS A 273 -3.57 12.41 8.84
C CYS A 273 -2.41 12.27 7.83
N PRO A 274 -1.43 11.40 8.07
CA PRO A 274 -0.35 11.19 7.09
C PRO A 274 -0.80 10.46 5.83
N VAL A 275 -1.90 9.72 5.88
CA VAL A 275 -2.49 8.94 4.79
C VAL A 275 -1.43 8.08 4.07
N ASN A 276 -0.63 7.39 4.87
CA ASN A 276 0.43 6.49 4.45
C ASN A 276 0.43 5.26 5.35
N GLY A 277 -0.23 4.19 4.90
CA GLY A 277 -0.18 2.90 5.58
C GLY A 277 1.15 2.18 5.33
N PRO A 278 1.59 1.32 6.25
CA PRO A 278 2.74 0.43 6.03
C PRO A 278 2.40 -0.67 5.02
N ALA A 279 3.44 -1.32 4.50
CA ALA A 279 3.34 -2.52 3.69
C ALA A 279 4.04 -3.69 4.38
N VAL A 280 3.54 -4.91 4.18
CA VAL A 280 4.16 -6.14 4.68
C VAL A 280 4.07 -7.24 3.64
N ALA A 281 5.12 -8.02 3.52
CA ALA A 281 5.15 -9.25 2.71
C ALA A 281 5.83 -10.37 3.50
N ALA A 282 5.32 -11.58 3.36
CA ALA A 282 5.84 -12.78 4.02
C ALA A 282 6.22 -13.85 2.99
N ARG A 283 7.25 -14.62 3.31
CA ARG A 283 7.67 -15.82 2.60
C ARG A 283 8.14 -16.87 3.62
N GLY A 284 7.27 -17.82 3.92
CA GLY A 284 7.50 -18.74 5.03
C GLY A 284 7.50 -18.01 6.37
N MET A 285 8.62 -18.09 7.10
CA MET A 285 8.84 -17.35 8.35
C MET A 285 9.57 -16.02 8.14
N GLN A 286 10.06 -15.76 6.93
CA GLN A 286 10.66 -14.47 6.61
C GLN A 286 9.59 -13.43 6.34
N VAL A 287 9.71 -12.30 7.00
CA VAL A 287 8.81 -11.15 6.83
C VAL A 287 9.64 -9.92 6.53
N VAL A 288 9.16 -9.13 5.61
CA VAL A 288 9.67 -7.78 5.36
C VAL A 288 8.52 -6.80 5.53
N SER A 289 8.77 -5.69 6.23
CA SER A 289 7.80 -4.60 6.35
C SER A 289 8.44 -3.29 5.99
N ALA A 290 7.69 -2.41 5.32
CA ALA A 290 8.14 -1.10 4.89
C ALA A 290 7.12 -0.03 5.29
N TRP A 291 7.61 1.17 5.62
CA TRP A 291 6.75 2.26 6.06
C TRP A 291 7.33 3.63 5.74
N PHE A 292 6.43 4.59 5.69
CA PHE A 292 6.73 6.00 5.60
C PHE A 292 6.79 6.64 6.99
N SER A 293 7.71 7.56 7.21
CA SER A 293 7.78 8.42 8.40
C SER A 293 8.23 9.81 7.99
N ALA A 294 7.82 10.84 8.70
CA ALA A 294 8.30 12.22 8.53
C ALA A 294 8.68 12.84 9.88
N GLU A 295 9.24 12.02 10.77
CA GLU A 295 9.77 12.50 12.06
C GLU A 295 10.80 13.60 11.84
N GLY A 296 10.68 14.69 12.61
CA GLY A 296 11.53 15.87 12.47
C GLY A 296 11.38 16.59 11.13
N ASP A 297 10.19 16.56 10.52
CA ASP A 297 9.88 17.12 9.19
C ASP A 297 10.76 16.56 8.06
N ARG A 298 11.25 15.33 8.21
CA ARG A 298 12.09 14.64 7.22
C ARG A 298 11.37 13.40 6.68
N PRO A 299 10.62 13.53 5.57
CA PRO A 299 9.95 12.40 4.94
C PRO A 299 10.94 11.32 4.50
N ARG A 300 10.67 10.07 4.87
CA ARG A 300 11.53 8.91 4.61
C ARG A 300 10.71 7.65 4.38
N VAL A 301 11.26 6.74 3.59
CA VAL A 301 10.79 5.37 3.45
C VAL A 301 11.82 4.44 4.08
N ARG A 302 11.37 3.55 4.96
CA ARG A 302 12.19 2.58 5.69
C ARG A 302 11.66 1.16 5.52
N VAL A 303 12.53 0.19 5.76
CA VAL A 303 12.19 -1.23 5.73
C VAL A 303 12.90 -1.96 6.88
N ALA A 304 12.27 -3.01 7.39
CA ALA A 304 12.91 -3.93 8.33
C ALA A 304 12.51 -5.37 8.01
N PHE A 305 13.41 -6.30 8.34
CA PHE A 305 13.22 -7.73 8.15
C PHE A 305 13.00 -8.44 9.49
N SER A 306 12.20 -9.49 9.45
CA SER A 306 12.04 -10.47 10.51
C SER A 306 12.31 -11.88 9.97
N ARG A 307 12.82 -12.78 10.80
CA ARG A 307 13.07 -14.19 10.46
C ARG A 307 12.21 -15.16 11.29
N ASP A 308 11.38 -14.64 12.14
CA ASP A 308 10.57 -15.38 13.12
C ASP A 308 9.06 -15.12 12.98
N GLY A 309 8.61 -14.87 11.75
CA GLY A 309 7.19 -14.65 11.46
C GLY A 309 6.66 -13.28 11.85
N GLY A 310 7.53 -12.30 12.08
CA GLY A 310 7.16 -10.94 12.44
C GLY A 310 7.09 -10.67 13.94
N ILE A 311 7.59 -11.59 14.76
CA ILE A 311 7.66 -11.40 16.23
C ILE A 311 8.73 -10.36 16.57
N ASN A 312 9.91 -10.47 15.94
CA ASN A 312 11.00 -9.51 16.12
C ASN A 312 11.47 -8.99 14.76
N PHE A 313 11.67 -7.68 14.67
CA PHE A 313 12.24 -7.02 13.49
C PHE A 313 13.64 -6.52 13.77
N GLY A 314 14.51 -6.63 12.77
CA GLY A 314 15.86 -6.07 12.79
C GLY A 314 15.88 -4.55 12.71
N THR A 315 17.09 -3.97 12.72
CA THR A 315 17.29 -2.53 12.58
C THR A 315 16.70 -2.03 11.25
N PRO A 316 15.92 -0.94 11.26
CA PRO A 316 15.39 -0.35 10.05
C PRO A 316 16.48 0.12 9.09
N ILE A 317 16.29 -0.18 7.81
CA ILE A 317 17.15 0.25 6.70
C ILE A 317 16.44 1.41 5.99
N GLU A 318 17.16 2.47 5.71
CA GLU A 318 16.64 3.63 4.97
C GLU A 318 16.66 3.34 3.46
N ILE A 319 15.52 3.53 2.81
CA ILE A 319 15.30 3.27 1.38
C ILE A 319 15.37 4.56 0.58
N ASP A 320 14.73 5.62 1.08
CA ASP A 320 14.69 6.94 0.47
C ASP A 320 14.49 8.01 1.55
N ASP A 321 15.38 8.99 1.62
CA ASP A 321 15.35 10.16 2.51
C ASP A 321 15.27 11.49 1.73
N THR A 322 14.95 11.43 0.43
CA THR A 322 14.88 12.58 -0.47
C THR A 322 13.47 13.19 -0.54
N ALA A 323 12.76 13.22 0.59
CA ALA A 323 11.39 13.68 0.75
C ALA A 323 10.34 12.90 -0.08
N PRO A 324 10.34 11.55 -0.03
CA PRO A 324 9.37 10.74 -0.74
C PRO A 324 7.93 11.04 -0.31
N LEU A 325 6.96 10.74 -1.20
CA LEU A 325 5.52 10.77 -0.86
C LEU A 325 5.06 9.51 -0.11
N GLY A 326 5.83 8.43 -0.15
CA GLY A 326 5.44 7.13 0.39
C GLY A 326 4.58 6.31 -0.58
N ARG A 327 3.37 5.87 -0.19
CA ARG A 327 2.45 5.02 -0.98
C ARG A 327 3.13 3.72 -1.42
N ILE A 328 3.56 2.95 -0.45
CA ILE A 328 4.51 1.85 -0.58
C ILE A 328 3.83 0.57 -1.07
N GLY A 329 4.47 -0.11 -2.03
CA GLY A 329 4.24 -1.50 -2.40
C GLY A 329 5.43 -2.37 -2.00
N LEU A 330 5.20 -3.66 -1.67
CA LEU A 330 6.24 -4.57 -1.18
C LEU A 330 5.94 -6.01 -1.58
N VAL A 331 6.93 -6.71 -2.14
CA VAL A 331 6.84 -8.13 -2.49
C VAL A 331 8.18 -8.83 -2.26
N TRP A 332 8.17 -10.15 -2.14
CA TRP A 332 9.36 -10.99 -2.23
C TRP A 332 9.61 -11.39 -3.68
N LYS A 333 10.84 -11.21 -4.18
CA LYS A 333 11.31 -11.77 -5.45
C LYS A 333 11.68 -13.23 -5.28
N ASP A 334 12.48 -13.52 -4.26
CA ASP A 334 13.00 -14.84 -3.92
C ASP A 334 13.23 -14.95 -2.40
N ASP A 335 13.88 -16.02 -1.91
CA ASP A 335 14.11 -16.25 -0.47
C ASP A 335 15.07 -15.25 0.17
N SER A 336 15.80 -14.47 -0.62
CA SER A 336 16.83 -13.55 -0.16
C SER A 336 16.60 -12.10 -0.53
N THR A 337 15.68 -11.82 -1.44
CA THR A 337 15.49 -10.50 -2.05
C THR A 337 14.04 -10.07 -2.02
N ALA A 338 13.77 -8.98 -1.35
CA ALA A 338 12.51 -8.24 -1.42
C ALA A 338 12.59 -7.13 -2.48
N VAL A 339 11.44 -6.69 -2.96
CA VAL A 339 11.29 -5.56 -3.87
C VAL A 339 10.30 -4.57 -3.28
N ILE A 340 10.71 -3.32 -3.18
CA ILE A 340 9.89 -2.21 -2.71
C ILE A 340 9.61 -1.24 -3.86
N SER A 341 8.38 -0.74 -3.91
CA SER A 341 7.99 0.41 -4.73
C SER A 341 7.49 1.55 -3.85
N TRP A 342 7.70 2.78 -4.26
CA TRP A 342 7.20 3.97 -3.57
C TRP A 342 7.09 5.15 -4.54
N MET A 343 6.34 6.16 -4.15
CA MET A 343 6.32 7.43 -4.86
C MET A 343 7.44 8.33 -4.31
N THR A 344 8.29 8.83 -5.19
CA THR A 344 9.41 9.75 -4.85
C THR A 344 8.92 11.14 -4.47
N ALA A 345 9.84 12.06 -4.19
CA ALA A 345 9.53 13.47 -3.99
C ALA A 345 8.72 14.05 -5.17
N THR A 346 7.83 14.98 -4.84
CA THR A 346 7.06 15.72 -5.85
C THR A 346 7.95 16.77 -6.50
N ASP A 347 8.00 16.79 -7.82
CA ASP A 347 8.61 17.90 -8.55
C ASP A 347 7.79 19.18 -8.35
N ALA A 348 8.46 20.26 -7.94
CA ALA A 348 7.80 21.49 -7.54
C ALA A 348 7.10 22.22 -8.71
N VAL A 349 7.56 22.01 -9.94
CA VAL A 349 7.04 22.66 -11.16
C VAL A 349 5.95 21.82 -11.80
N THR A 350 6.26 20.57 -12.12
CA THR A 350 5.34 19.67 -12.84
C THR A 350 4.24 19.08 -11.97
N LYS A 351 4.39 19.12 -10.64
CA LYS A 351 3.51 18.46 -9.65
C LYS A 351 3.41 16.94 -9.88
N LYS A 352 4.42 16.36 -10.50
CA LYS A 352 4.53 14.92 -10.72
C LYS A 352 5.51 14.30 -9.73
N SER A 353 5.40 13.00 -9.58
CA SER A 353 6.29 12.13 -8.83
C SER A 353 6.66 10.95 -9.71
N SER A 354 7.69 10.21 -9.37
CA SER A 354 8.00 8.95 -10.03
C SER A 354 7.59 7.78 -9.14
N LEU A 355 7.03 6.74 -9.74
CA LEU A 355 7.03 5.43 -9.13
C LEU A 355 8.45 4.88 -9.19
N ALA A 356 9.07 4.72 -8.04
CA ALA A 356 10.40 4.13 -7.91
C ALA A 356 10.30 2.69 -7.43
N ILE A 357 11.23 1.85 -7.88
CA ILE A 357 11.35 0.44 -7.47
C ILE A 357 12.81 0.15 -7.12
N ARG A 358 13.02 -0.63 -6.06
CA ARG A 358 14.34 -1.04 -5.59
C ARG A 358 14.31 -2.46 -5.05
N THR A 359 15.36 -3.24 -5.30
CA THR A 359 15.59 -4.52 -4.63
C THR A 359 16.30 -4.32 -3.30
N ILE A 360 15.98 -5.18 -2.33
CA ILE A 360 16.56 -5.16 -0.99
C ILE A 360 16.90 -6.59 -0.61
N HIS A 361 18.16 -6.87 -0.33
CA HIS A 361 18.58 -8.18 0.12
C HIS A 361 18.46 -8.31 1.65
N VAL A 362 18.24 -9.52 2.16
CA VAL A 362 18.04 -9.80 3.60
C VAL A 362 19.24 -9.47 4.48
N ASP A 363 20.42 -9.23 3.91
CA ASP A 363 21.62 -8.74 4.59
C ASP A 363 21.67 -7.20 4.69
N GLY A 364 20.67 -6.52 4.16
CA GLY A 364 20.55 -5.07 4.14
C GLY A 364 21.18 -4.39 2.93
N SER A 365 21.78 -5.13 1.99
CA SER A 365 22.29 -4.54 0.76
C SER A 365 21.14 -4.10 -0.16
N LEU A 366 21.35 -3.00 -0.86
CA LEU A 366 20.36 -2.31 -1.65
C LEU A 366 20.74 -2.29 -3.14
N GLY A 367 19.79 -2.60 -4.01
CA GLY A 367 19.92 -2.36 -5.43
C GLY A 367 19.78 -0.87 -5.78
N TRP A 368 19.87 -0.52 -7.05
CA TRP A 368 19.66 0.83 -7.54
C TRP A 368 18.19 1.27 -7.42
N ILE A 369 17.99 2.57 -7.33
CA ILE A 369 16.64 3.16 -7.43
C ILE A 369 16.29 3.28 -8.90
N ASN A 370 15.29 2.51 -9.32
CA ASN A 370 14.76 2.53 -10.68
C ASN A 370 13.49 3.38 -10.72
N ARG A 371 13.52 4.55 -11.36
CA ARG A 371 12.32 5.36 -11.62
C ARG A 371 11.63 4.82 -12.87
N VAL A 372 10.59 4.03 -12.68
CA VAL A 372 9.95 3.26 -13.75
C VAL A 372 8.83 4.00 -14.46
N LEU A 373 8.21 4.98 -13.80
CA LEU A 373 7.04 5.66 -14.32
C LEU A 373 6.91 7.05 -13.68
N GLU A 374 6.63 8.07 -14.49
CA GLU A 374 6.22 9.39 -14.00
C GLU A 374 4.69 9.47 -13.90
N ILE A 375 4.18 9.82 -12.73
CA ILE A 375 2.75 9.88 -12.42
C ILE A 375 2.41 11.14 -11.62
N SER A 376 1.11 11.48 -11.56
CA SER A 376 0.64 12.59 -10.72
C SER A 376 0.97 12.35 -9.24
N ALA A 377 1.45 13.36 -8.55
CA ALA A 377 1.62 13.35 -7.11
C ALA A 377 0.29 13.50 -6.35
N GLY A 378 -0.79 13.84 -7.04
CA GLY A 378 -2.12 14.09 -6.49
C GLY A 378 -2.77 12.84 -5.87
N ARG A 379 -3.88 13.07 -5.18
CA ARG A 379 -4.67 12.01 -4.56
C ARG A 379 -5.34 11.10 -5.60
N ASP A 380 -5.69 11.64 -6.74
CA ASP A 380 -6.38 10.91 -7.83
C ASP A 380 -5.59 9.69 -8.35
N THR A 381 -4.27 9.71 -8.22
CA THR A 381 -3.41 8.56 -8.56
C THR A 381 -3.65 7.38 -7.62
N GLY A 382 -4.16 7.61 -6.42
CA GLY A 382 -4.33 6.56 -5.43
C GLY A 382 -2.99 6.02 -4.93
N VAL A 383 -2.95 4.72 -4.66
CA VAL A 383 -1.76 3.97 -4.26
C VAL A 383 -1.39 3.00 -5.38
N PRO A 384 -0.28 3.23 -6.11
CA PRO A 384 0.18 2.29 -7.12
C PRO A 384 0.38 0.89 -6.54
N GLN A 385 0.01 -0.12 -7.30
CA GLN A 385 0.04 -1.51 -6.88
C GLN A 385 1.16 -2.27 -7.57
N MET A 386 1.74 -3.23 -6.86
CA MET A 386 2.80 -4.11 -7.36
C MET A 386 2.61 -5.51 -6.81
N VAL A 387 2.66 -6.52 -7.68
CA VAL A 387 2.72 -7.94 -7.31
C VAL A 387 3.70 -8.67 -8.21
N THR A 388 4.15 -9.85 -7.78
CA THR A 388 4.93 -10.75 -8.65
C THR A 388 4.03 -11.35 -9.73
N SER A 389 4.56 -11.51 -10.95
CA SER A 389 3.90 -12.10 -12.10
C SER A 389 4.92 -12.79 -13.00
N GLY A 390 4.92 -14.13 -13.01
CA GLY A 390 5.86 -14.89 -13.83
C GLY A 390 7.31 -14.47 -13.66
N ALA A 391 7.95 -14.00 -14.74
CA ALA A 391 9.35 -13.57 -14.77
C ALA A 391 9.56 -12.10 -14.32
N GLY A 392 8.60 -11.48 -13.62
CA GLY A 392 8.72 -10.07 -13.25
C GLY A 392 7.68 -9.58 -12.27
N LEU A 393 7.30 -8.33 -12.42
CA LEU A 393 6.32 -7.61 -11.65
C LEU A 393 5.14 -7.20 -12.53
N ALA A 394 3.93 -7.32 -12.03
CA ALA A 394 2.76 -6.64 -12.55
C ALA A 394 2.52 -5.37 -11.72
N LEU A 395 2.31 -4.25 -12.41
CA LEU A 395 2.05 -2.94 -11.84
C LEU A 395 0.66 -2.47 -12.26
N ALA A 396 -0.04 -1.76 -11.37
CA ALA A 396 -1.29 -1.08 -11.68
C ALA A 396 -1.37 0.27 -10.95
N TRP A 397 -1.91 1.28 -11.63
CA TRP A 397 -2.11 2.62 -11.07
C TRP A 397 -3.32 3.29 -11.69
N THR A 398 -3.78 4.38 -11.10
CA THR A 398 -4.79 5.24 -11.71
C THR A 398 -4.12 6.44 -12.36
N ASP A 399 -4.33 6.66 -13.67
CA ASP A 399 -4.01 7.92 -14.30
C ASP A 399 -4.95 9.01 -13.78
N ALA A 400 -4.39 10.17 -13.46
CA ALA A 400 -5.15 11.35 -13.06
C ALA A 400 -5.79 12.07 -14.27
N ALA A 401 -6.59 13.11 -13.98
CA ALA A 401 -7.17 13.96 -15.02
C ALA A 401 -6.13 14.41 -16.06
N PRO A 402 -6.49 14.62 -17.34
CA PRO A 402 -7.85 14.54 -17.90
C PRO A 402 -8.28 13.14 -18.35
N SER A 403 -7.40 12.17 -18.40
CA SER A 403 -7.66 10.83 -18.94
C SER A 403 -7.75 9.76 -17.85
N TYR A 404 -8.62 9.99 -16.87
CA TYR A 404 -8.85 9.02 -15.80
C TYR A 404 -9.00 7.59 -16.31
N GLY A 405 -8.25 6.69 -15.70
CA GLY A 405 -8.37 5.27 -15.99
C GLY A 405 -7.30 4.45 -15.27
N VAL A 406 -7.63 3.19 -15.05
CA VAL A 406 -6.63 2.23 -14.56
C VAL A 406 -5.65 1.92 -15.68
N ARG A 407 -4.37 1.90 -15.36
CA ARG A 407 -3.26 1.45 -16.22
C ARG A 407 -2.59 0.26 -15.59
N THR A 408 -2.09 -0.62 -16.45
CA THR A 408 -1.34 -1.81 -16.03
C THR A 408 -0.11 -2.00 -16.91
N ALA A 409 0.95 -2.53 -16.32
CA ALA A 409 2.18 -2.84 -17.04
C ALA A 409 2.90 -4.03 -16.42
N LEU A 410 3.77 -4.66 -17.19
CA LEU A 410 4.74 -5.64 -16.73
C LEU A 410 6.15 -5.01 -16.71
N LEU A 411 6.94 -5.42 -15.73
CA LEU A 411 8.34 -5.09 -15.59
C LEU A 411 9.13 -6.38 -15.34
N SER A 412 10.04 -6.74 -16.21
CA SER A 412 10.82 -7.97 -16.07
C SER A 412 11.83 -7.88 -14.92
N TRP A 413 12.23 -9.03 -14.36
CA TRP A 413 13.32 -9.07 -13.39
C TRP A 413 14.64 -8.62 -14.01
N ASP A 414 14.86 -8.85 -15.29
CA ASP A 414 16.09 -8.48 -15.98
C ASP A 414 16.23 -6.96 -16.10
N ASP A 415 15.12 -6.24 -16.28
CA ASP A 415 15.10 -4.78 -16.31
C ASP A 415 15.38 -4.14 -14.94
N LEU A 416 15.12 -4.85 -13.86
CA LEU A 416 15.44 -4.42 -12.48
C LEU A 416 16.86 -4.81 -12.06
N GLN A 417 17.52 -5.59 -12.89
CA GLN A 417 18.88 -6.02 -12.62
C GLN A 417 19.88 -5.13 -13.30
N SER A 418 21.04 -5.45 -13.10
CA SER A 418 22.27 -5.21 -13.80
C SER A 418 23.29 -4.42 -13.01
N HIS A 419 22.98 -4.00 -11.81
CA HIS A 419 24.00 -3.30 -11.04
C HIS A 419 24.17 -3.94 -9.67
N ALA A 420 25.44 -4.14 -9.26
CA ALA A 420 25.82 -4.77 -8.01
C ALA A 420 25.08 -4.14 -6.80
N PHE A 421 24.69 -4.96 -5.84
CA PHE A 421 24.11 -4.48 -4.60
C PHE A 421 25.06 -3.52 -3.89
N PHE A 422 24.52 -2.42 -3.43
CA PHE A 422 25.22 -1.40 -2.66
C PHE A 422 24.94 -1.60 -1.17
N ASN A 423 25.99 -1.74 -0.36
CA ASN A 423 25.85 -1.78 1.10
C ASN A 423 26.06 -0.38 1.69
N PRO A 424 25.00 0.29 2.20
CA PRO A 424 25.13 1.64 2.74
C PRO A 424 26.02 1.75 3.97
N ALA A 425 26.25 0.65 4.69
CA ALA A 425 27.12 0.64 5.87
C ALA A 425 28.63 0.82 5.55
N SER A 426 29.02 0.70 4.27
CA SER A 426 30.42 0.80 3.84
C SER A 426 30.86 2.23 3.49
N PHE A 427 29.97 3.24 3.52
CA PHE A 427 30.31 4.63 3.23
C PHE A 427 30.09 5.53 4.45
N SER A 428 31.18 6.11 4.96
CA SER A 428 31.08 7.25 5.89
C SER A 428 30.44 8.45 5.19
N LYS A 429 29.55 9.15 5.90
CA LYS A 429 28.85 10.33 5.42
C LYS A 429 29.82 11.38 4.86
N ALA A 430 30.05 11.37 3.56
CA ALA A 430 30.68 12.46 2.85
C ALA A 430 29.58 13.16 2.04
N THR A 431 29.23 14.34 2.53
CA THR A 431 28.65 15.52 1.86
C THR A 431 27.90 15.25 0.55
N LEU A 432 26.58 15.24 0.58
CA LEU A 432 25.73 15.46 -0.59
C LEU A 432 24.78 16.63 -0.32
N PHE A 433 24.81 17.54 -1.25
CA PHE A 433 24.18 18.83 -1.43
C PHE A 433 22.75 18.98 -0.91
N GLY A 434 22.50 20.17 -0.33
CA GLY A 434 21.17 20.59 0.12
C GLY A 434 20.18 20.69 -1.02
N HIS A 435 19.15 19.90 -0.96
CA HIS A 435 17.89 20.14 -1.66
C HIS A 435 16.91 20.74 -0.66
N ASN A 436 16.37 21.91 -0.97
CA ASN A 436 15.26 22.52 -0.26
C ASN A 436 14.01 21.63 -0.46
N ALA A 437 13.81 20.67 0.41
CA ALA A 437 12.56 19.92 0.47
C ALA A 437 11.46 20.88 0.91
N LEU A 438 10.33 20.87 0.19
CA LEU A 438 9.12 21.54 0.65
C LEU A 438 8.66 20.90 1.97
N PRO A 439 8.18 21.65 2.95
CA PRO A 439 7.73 21.09 4.21
C PRO A 439 6.56 20.10 3.96
N PHE A 440 6.59 18.98 4.64
CA PHE A 440 5.49 18.02 4.65
C PHE A 440 4.27 18.69 5.28
N THR A 441 3.19 18.85 4.52
CA THR A 441 1.93 19.40 5.02
C THR A 441 0.99 18.25 5.36
N PRO A 442 0.79 17.94 6.65
CA PRO A 442 -0.15 16.90 7.05
C PRO A 442 -1.59 17.35 6.78
N ILE A 443 -2.44 16.38 6.48
CA ILE A 443 -3.87 16.60 6.30
C ILE A 443 -4.54 16.63 7.67
N ILE A 444 -5.34 17.65 7.94
CA ILE A 444 -6.14 17.71 9.18
C ILE A 444 -7.32 16.76 9.01
N CYS A 445 -7.44 15.78 9.93
CA CYS A 445 -8.57 14.86 9.95
C CYS A 445 -9.89 15.64 10.15
N GLY A 446 -10.86 15.42 9.24
CA GLY A 446 -12.21 15.98 9.37
C GLY A 446 -12.53 17.19 8.50
N GLN A 447 -11.65 17.59 7.57
CA GLN A 447 -12.06 18.56 6.54
C GLN A 447 -12.66 17.84 5.33
N PRO A 448 -13.82 18.32 4.78
CA PRO A 448 -14.38 17.79 3.54
C PRO A 448 -13.43 18.08 2.38
N HIS A 449 -13.27 17.13 1.50
CA HIS A 449 -12.43 17.20 0.31
C HIS A 449 -13.24 17.16 -0.96
#